data_16f2b8ec0b5fc30887b6b6a6248e5364
#
_entry.id   16f2b8ec0b5fc30887b6b6a6248e5364
#
_cell.length_a   1.000
_cell.length_b   1.000
_cell.length_c   1.000
_cell.angle_alpha   90.00
_cell.angle_beta   90.00
_cell.angle_gamma   90.00
#
_symmetry.space_group_name_H-M   'P 1'
#
loop_
_entity.id
_entity.type
_entity.pdbx_description
1 polymer ?
#
loop_
_entity_poly.entity_id
_entity_poly.type
_entity_poly.pdbx_seq_one_letter_code
_entity_poly.pdbx_strand_id
1 'polypeptide(L)'
;MREVRGANMRADGSSLRANAASLPDPDVLDAADPLACYKDKFVVADPELCYLDGNSLGRLPKRTVEVVQRYLNLEWGSELVAGWSHWIDEAQRVGDLIGSASLGAASGQVLAVDTTSVNFYQLCDAAIRARPDRDTVVSDMANFPTDRYILEGLCERHGKRLVLIDDEAGEEYVTNEMLARHVDVRTALVTLSVVQYRSGALHDVARLNKTAHDAGALVVWDASHAVGVVDMRFD
;
A
#
# COMPACT_ATOMS: atom_id res chain seq x y z
N MET A 1 9.60 -28.12 -2.89
CA MET A 1 10.63 -27.09 -3.04
C MET A 1 11.07 -27.09 -4.50
N ARG A 2 10.62 -26.15 -5.30
CA ARG A 2 11.12 -25.93 -6.66
C ARG A 2 12.03 -24.72 -6.63
N GLU A 3 13.27 -24.91 -7.05
CA GLU A 3 14.25 -23.84 -7.22
C GLU A 3 13.72 -22.78 -8.17
N VAL A 4 13.64 -21.55 -7.69
CA VAL A 4 13.42 -20.37 -8.52
C VAL A 4 14.76 -20.06 -9.19
N ARG A 5 14.91 -20.44 -10.46
CA ARG A 5 16.05 -20.04 -11.28
C ARG A 5 15.91 -18.56 -11.61
N GLY A 6 16.76 -17.74 -10.98
CA GLY A 6 16.90 -16.34 -11.32
C GLY A 6 17.25 -16.16 -12.80
N ALA A 7 16.44 -15.40 -13.52
CA ALA A 7 16.76 -14.95 -14.86
C ALA A 7 17.94 -13.97 -14.79
N ASN A 8 19.10 -14.39 -15.27
CA ASN A 8 20.28 -13.57 -15.43
C ASN A 8 20.05 -12.59 -16.59
N MET A 9 19.42 -11.46 -16.36
CA MET A 9 19.44 -10.35 -17.31
C MET A 9 20.83 -9.70 -17.25
N ARG A 10 21.68 -10.09 -18.18
CA ARG A 10 22.90 -9.30 -18.48
C ARG A 10 22.46 -8.03 -19.19
N ALA A 11 22.29 -6.94 -18.44
CA ALA A 11 22.23 -5.63 -19.04
C ALA A 11 23.57 -5.37 -19.75
N ASP A 12 23.51 -4.97 -21.02
CA ASP A 12 24.66 -4.51 -21.76
C ASP A 12 25.23 -3.27 -21.05
N GLY A 13 26.38 -3.43 -20.42
CA GLY A 13 27.01 -2.39 -19.60
C GLY A 13 27.60 -1.20 -20.38
N SER A 14 27.36 -1.10 -21.70
CA SER A 14 27.93 -0.04 -22.53
C SER A 14 27.19 1.29 -22.42
N SER A 15 25.87 1.28 -22.16
CA SER A 15 25.09 2.53 -22.04
C SER A 15 25.16 3.16 -20.62
N LEU A 16 25.47 2.38 -19.59
CA LEU A 16 25.59 2.87 -18.22
C LEU A 16 26.92 3.61 -17.94
N ARG A 17 27.97 3.33 -18.73
CA ARG A 17 29.28 3.95 -18.54
C ARG A 17 29.37 5.39 -19.03
N ALA A 18 28.52 5.82 -19.97
CA ALA A 18 28.57 7.17 -20.54
C ALA A 18 28.02 8.26 -19.57
N ASN A 19 27.16 7.89 -18.62
CA ASN A 19 26.57 8.83 -17.65
C ASN A 19 27.22 8.84 -16.27
N ALA A 20 28.12 7.91 -15.98
CA ALA A 20 28.76 7.82 -14.66
C ALA A 20 29.67 9.00 -14.35
N ALA A 21 30.18 9.70 -15.38
CA ALA A 21 31.07 10.84 -15.22
C ALA A 21 30.39 12.14 -14.75
N SER A 22 29.04 12.16 -14.65
CA SER A 22 28.26 13.34 -14.25
C SER A 22 27.48 13.13 -12.92
N LEU A 23 27.61 11.98 -12.28
CA LEU A 23 26.96 11.77 -10.99
C LEU A 23 27.74 12.47 -9.88
N PRO A 24 27.05 13.14 -8.93
CA PRO A 24 27.71 13.73 -7.77
C PRO A 24 28.37 12.65 -6.92
N ASP A 25 29.42 13.05 -6.21
CA ASP A 25 30.13 12.18 -5.28
C ASP A 25 29.17 11.70 -4.18
N PRO A 26 29.02 10.39 -3.95
CA PRO A 26 28.14 9.84 -2.93
C PRO A 26 28.42 10.39 -1.52
N ASP A 27 29.68 10.59 -1.15
CA ASP A 27 30.10 11.13 0.15
C ASP A 27 29.58 12.56 0.36
N VAL A 28 29.53 13.35 -0.72
CA VAL A 28 28.96 14.71 -0.69
C VAL A 28 27.45 14.68 -0.53
N LEU A 29 26.77 13.73 -1.19
CA LEU A 29 25.34 13.56 -1.05
C LEU A 29 24.97 13.09 0.36
N ASP A 30 25.68 12.11 0.90
CA ASP A 30 25.47 11.58 2.25
C ASP A 30 25.68 12.66 3.32
N ALA A 31 26.72 13.51 3.15
CA ALA A 31 26.99 14.61 4.07
C ALA A 31 25.92 15.72 4.04
N ALA A 32 25.23 15.87 2.91
CA ALA A 32 24.17 16.85 2.71
C ALA A 32 22.76 16.30 3.00
N ASP A 33 22.61 14.99 3.28
CA ASP A 33 21.30 14.35 3.48
C ASP A 33 20.63 14.81 4.79
N PRO A 34 19.50 15.55 4.73
CA PRO A 34 18.79 15.99 5.92
C PRO A 34 18.15 14.82 6.71
N LEU A 35 18.05 13.65 6.11
CA LEU A 35 17.48 12.44 6.72
C LEU A 35 18.54 11.54 7.37
N ALA A 36 19.83 11.83 7.22
CA ALA A 36 20.93 11.02 7.76
C ALA A 36 20.77 10.71 9.26
N CYS A 37 20.23 11.66 10.06
CA CYS A 37 20.01 11.50 11.50
C CYS A 37 18.98 10.40 11.85
N TYR A 38 18.14 10.00 10.91
CA TYR A 38 17.15 8.94 11.13
C TYR A 38 17.74 7.54 11.01
N LYS A 39 18.86 7.37 10.33
CA LYS A 39 19.52 6.07 10.15
C LYS A 39 19.77 5.35 11.48
N ASP A 40 20.18 6.09 12.51
CA ASP A 40 20.46 5.56 13.84
C ASP A 40 19.21 5.17 14.65
N LYS A 41 18.03 5.50 14.15
CA LYS A 41 16.75 5.14 14.81
C LYS A 41 16.34 3.69 14.54
N PHE A 42 16.97 3.04 13.58
CA PHE A 42 16.64 1.68 13.15
C PHE A 42 17.67 0.65 13.64
N VAL A 43 17.22 -0.59 13.75
CA VAL A 43 18.12 -1.74 13.99
C VAL A 43 18.82 -2.08 12.68
N VAL A 44 20.14 -2.02 12.69
CA VAL A 44 21.00 -2.42 11.57
C VAL A 44 21.90 -3.56 12.06
N ALA A 45 21.54 -4.80 11.70
CA ALA A 45 22.29 -5.98 12.09
C ALA A 45 23.53 -6.20 11.23
N ASP A 46 23.44 -5.85 9.94
CA ASP A 46 24.52 -5.94 8.98
C ASP A 46 24.69 -4.55 8.31
N PRO A 47 25.77 -3.83 8.61
CA PRO A 47 26.03 -2.51 8.04
C PRO A 47 26.41 -2.55 6.55
N GLU A 48 26.88 -3.71 6.03
CA GLU A 48 27.25 -3.88 4.64
C GLU A 48 26.03 -4.19 3.74
N LEU A 49 24.88 -4.51 4.34
CA LEU A 49 23.67 -4.81 3.60
C LEU A 49 23.01 -3.53 3.05
N CYS A 50 23.05 -3.36 1.73
CA CYS A 50 22.25 -2.36 1.03
C CYS A 50 20.81 -2.84 0.91
N TYR A 51 19.97 -2.52 1.90
CA TYR A 51 18.57 -2.93 1.94
C TYR A 51 17.66 -1.90 1.28
N LEU A 52 17.15 -2.21 0.08
CA LEU A 52 16.32 -1.32 -0.75
C LEU A 52 14.84 -1.75 -0.83
N ASP A 53 14.44 -2.80 -0.10
CA ASP A 53 13.08 -3.34 -0.13
C ASP A 53 12.25 -2.92 1.11
N GLY A 54 12.44 -1.68 1.55
CA GLY A 54 11.71 -1.11 2.69
C GLY A 54 10.21 -0.93 2.45
N ASN A 55 9.78 -0.95 1.20
CA ASN A 55 8.37 -0.93 0.81
C ASN A 55 7.67 -2.27 1.08
N SER A 56 8.37 -3.40 0.99
CA SER A 56 7.82 -4.73 1.35
C SER A 56 7.84 -4.94 2.87
N LEU A 57 8.99 -4.66 3.50
CA LEU A 57 9.15 -4.73 4.95
C LEU A 57 10.16 -3.67 5.42
N GLY A 58 9.69 -2.67 6.12
CA GLY A 58 10.54 -1.62 6.69
C GLY A 58 11.53 -2.16 7.73
N ARG A 59 12.70 -1.50 7.86
CA ARG A 59 13.62 -1.80 8.96
C ARG A 59 12.96 -1.57 10.31
N LEU A 60 13.26 -2.42 11.28
CA LEU A 60 12.72 -2.35 12.64
C LEU A 60 13.20 -1.08 13.37
N PRO A 61 12.29 -0.15 13.78
CA PRO A 61 12.68 0.96 14.62
C PRO A 61 13.08 0.48 16.03
N LYS A 62 14.18 1.01 16.57
CA LYS A 62 14.62 0.71 17.96
C LYS A 62 13.51 1.00 18.98
N ARG A 63 12.78 2.10 18.76
CA ARG A 63 11.65 2.49 19.60
C ARG A 63 10.53 1.45 19.65
N THR A 64 10.28 0.73 18.55
CA THR A 64 9.27 -0.34 18.51
C THR A 64 9.62 -1.46 19.47
N VAL A 65 10.90 -1.85 19.54
CA VAL A 65 11.37 -2.89 20.49
C VAL A 65 11.08 -2.46 21.94
N GLU A 66 11.42 -1.24 22.29
CA GLU A 66 11.17 -0.69 23.64
C GLU A 66 9.67 -0.66 24.00
N VAL A 67 8.83 -0.21 23.07
CA VAL A 67 7.38 -0.12 23.28
C VAL A 67 6.76 -1.50 23.46
N VAL A 68 7.14 -2.47 22.61
CA VAL A 68 6.64 -3.85 22.72
C VAL A 68 7.07 -4.49 24.03
N GLN A 69 8.34 -4.32 24.45
CA GLN A 69 8.83 -4.83 25.72
C GLN A 69 8.09 -4.20 26.91
N ARG A 70 7.86 -2.89 26.88
CA ARG A 70 7.09 -2.21 27.92
C ARG A 70 5.66 -2.73 27.98
N TYR A 71 4.99 -2.87 26.84
CA TYR A 71 3.64 -3.42 26.74
C TYR A 71 3.55 -4.81 27.38
N LEU A 72 4.46 -5.72 27.00
CA LEU A 72 4.46 -7.09 27.52
C LEU A 72 4.71 -7.16 29.04
N ASN A 73 5.69 -6.40 29.53
CA ASN A 73 6.17 -6.54 30.91
C ASN A 73 5.37 -5.72 31.92
N LEU A 74 4.95 -4.51 31.53
CA LEU A 74 4.28 -3.57 32.45
C LEU A 74 2.78 -3.53 32.22
N GLU A 75 2.36 -3.22 31.00
CA GLU A 75 0.95 -2.99 30.70
C GLU A 75 0.17 -4.32 30.77
N TRP A 76 0.44 -5.26 29.88
CA TRP A 76 -0.25 -6.55 29.91
C TRP A 76 0.15 -7.37 31.15
N GLY A 77 1.46 -7.52 31.43
CA GLY A 77 1.94 -8.36 32.51
C GLY A 77 1.53 -7.93 33.90
N SER A 78 1.32 -6.62 34.15
CA SER A 78 0.98 -6.08 35.45
C SER A 78 -0.46 -5.59 35.57
N GLU A 79 -0.99 -4.92 34.54
CA GLU A 79 -2.31 -4.30 34.56
C GLU A 79 -3.44 -5.26 34.18
N LEU A 80 -3.12 -6.29 33.38
CA LEU A 80 -4.10 -7.28 32.94
C LEU A 80 -5.33 -6.61 32.31
N VAL A 81 -6.54 -6.98 32.76
CA VAL A 81 -7.79 -6.40 32.23
C VAL A 81 -7.93 -4.90 32.48
N ALA A 82 -7.27 -4.34 33.50
CA ALA A 82 -7.31 -2.90 33.78
C ALA A 82 -6.67 -2.07 32.65
N GLY A 83 -5.75 -2.64 31.86
CA GLY A 83 -5.15 -2.01 30.70
C GLY A 83 -6.15 -1.60 29.61
N TRP A 84 -7.35 -2.21 29.56
CA TRP A 84 -8.39 -1.82 28.63
C TRP A 84 -8.82 -0.34 28.75
N SER A 85 -8.64 0.26 29.91
CA SER A 85 -8.99 1.67 30.14
C SER A 85 -8.25 2.65 29.21
N HIS A 86 -7.09 2.23 28.66
CA HIS A 86 -6.31 3.04 27.72
C HIS A 86 -6.05 2.35 26.38
N TRP A 87 -6.15 1.01 26.30
CA TRP A 87 -5.94 0.30 25.02
C TRP A 87 -7.11 0.46 24.06
N ILE A 88 -8.32 0.66 24.55
CA ILE A 88 -9.54 0.71 23.71
C ILE A 88 -9.49 1.85 22.67
N ASP A 89 -8.79 2.93 22.98
CA ASP A 89 -8.69 4.10 22.12
C ASP A 89 -7.41 4.11 21.25
N GLU A 90 -6.51 3.13 21.43
CA GLU A 90 -5.22 3.12 20.73
C GLU A 90 -5.35 3.02 19.21
N ALA A 91 -6.31 2.24 18.69
CA ALA A 91 -6.54 2.12 17.27
C ALA A 91 -6.88 3.47 16.61
N GLN A 92 -7.71 4.29 17.29
CA GLN A 92 -8.06 5.62 16.82
C GLN A 92 -6.90 6.60 17.02
N ARG A 93 -6.26 6.59 18.19
CA ARG A 93 -5.13 7.48 18.49
C ARG A 93 -3.97 7.29 17.51
N VAL A 94 -3.61 6.05 17.23
CA VAL A 94 -2.55 5.73 16.24
C VAL A 94 -3.02 6.04 14.83
N GLY A 95 -4.29 5.77 14.51
CA GLY A 95 -4.90 6.15 13.24
C GLY A 95 -4.81 7.65 12.99
N ASP A 96 -5.15 8.49 13.96
CA ASP A 96 -5.08 9.95 13.86
C ASP A 96 -3.64 10.45 13.64
N LEU A 97 -2.65 9.80 14.27
CA LEU A 97 -1.24 10.12 14.05
C LEU A 97 -0.80 9.78 12.61
N ILE A 98 -1.19 8.61 12.09
CA ILE A 98 -0.91 8.21 10.71
C ILE A 98 -1.64 9.16 9.75
N GLY A 99 -2.91 9.44 10.01
CA GLY A 99 -3.75 10.32 9.20
C GLY A 99 -3.14 11.69 9.02
N SER A 100 -2.80 12.35 10.13
CA SER A 100 -2.23 13.71 10.10
C SER A 100 -0.82 13.75 9.54
N ALA A 101 0.01 12.72 9.81
CA ALA A 101 1.42 12.72 9.40
C ALA A 101 1.64 12.32 7.94
N SER A 102 0.77 11.48 7.36
CA SER A 102 1.06 10.81 6.09
C SER A 102 -0.09 10.82 5.08
N LEU A 103 -1.31 11.15 5.48
CA LEU A 103 -2.49 11.03 4.63
C LEU A 103 -3.23 12.36 4.42
N GLY A 104 -2.88 13.43 5.14
CA GLY A 104 -3.64 14.66 5.13
C GLY A 104 -5.10 14.46 5.57
N ALA A 105 -5.35 13.48 6.44
CA ALA A 105 -6.68 13.13 6.91
C ALA A 105 -7.00 13.81 8.25
N ALA A 106 -8.28 14.17 8.45
CA ALA A 106 -8.76 14.72 9.71
C ALA A 106 -8.82 13.63 10.80
N SER A 107 -8.89 14.08 12.07
CA SER A 107 -9.10 13.19 13.21
C SER A 107 -10.41 12.40 13.06
N GLY A 108 -10.37 11.11 13.38
CA GLY A 108 -11.49 10.19 13.28
C GLY A 108 -11.63 9.50 11.91
N GLN A 109 -10.85 9.88 10.92
CA GLN A 109 -10.94 9.29 9.57
C GLN A 109 -10.05 8.05 9.36
N VAL A 110 -9.08 7.82 10.22
CA VAL A 110 -8.12 6.72 10.09
C VAL A 110 -8.15 5.83 11.33
N LEU A 111 -8.14 4.53 11.11
CA LEU A 111 -8.02 3.51 12.17
C LEU A 111 -6.81 2.62 11.89
N ALA A 112 -6.00 2.37 12.92
CA ALA A 112 -4.91 1.41 12.87
C ALA A 112 -5.39 0.05 13.41
N VAL A 113 -5.85 -0.82 12.52
CA VAL A 113 -6.44 -2.12 12.84
C VAL A 113 -5.96 -3.20 11.90
N ASP A 114 -5.98 -4.45 12.36
CA ASP A 114 -5.76 -5.66 11.58
C ASP A 114 -4.55 -5.63 10.60
N THR A 115 -4.66 -6.39 9.52
CA THR A 115 -3.68 -6.46 8.43
C THR A 115 -4.28 -5.89 7.15
N THR A 116 -3.43 -5.54 6.17
CA THR A 116 -3.88 -5.10 4.85
C THR A 116 -4.91 -6.04 4.26
N SER A 117 -4.66 -7.37 4.28
CA SER A 117 -5.59 -8.36 3.71
C SER A 117 -6.96 -8.37 4.40
N VAL A 118 -6.99 -8.28 5.74
CA VAL A 118 -8.25 -8.26 6.50
C VAL A 118 -9.01 -6.96 6.23
N ASN A 119 -8.34 -5.82 6.29
CA ASN A 119 -8.94 -4.52 6.03
C ASN A 119 -9.45 -4.41 4.59
N PHE A 120 -8.68 -4.87 3.61
CA PHE A 120 -9.07 -4.89 2.21
C PHE A 120 -10.30 -5.76 2.00
N TYR A 121 -10.32 -6.98 2.56
CA TYR A 121 -11.50 -7.85 2.53
C TYR A 121 -12.73 -7.14 3.09
N GLN A 122 -12.63 -6.55 4.29
CA GLN A 122 -13.77 -5.91 4.97
C GLN A 122 -14.31 -4.71 4.17
N LEU A 123 -13.41 -3.86 3.64
CA LEU A 123 -13.81 -2.69 2.84
C LEU A 123 -14.45 -3.10 1.52
N CYS A 124 -13.88 -4.08 0.81
CA CYS A 124 -14.44 -4.58 -0.45
C CYS A 124 -15.77 -5.31 -0.24
N ASP A 125 -15.91 -6.13 0.82
CA ASP A 125 -17.18 -6.78 1.19
C ASP A 125 -18.26 -5.73 1.48
N ALA A 126 -17.93 -4.71 2.26
CA ALA A 126 -18.85 -3.62 2.56
C ALA A 126 -19.28 -2.84 1.31
N ALA A 127 -18.32 -2.52 0.42
CA ALA A 127 -18.59 -1.83 -0.83
C ALA A 127 -19.52 -2.63 -1.76
N ILE A 128 -19.27 -3.94 -1.90
CA ILE A 128 -20.09 -4.85 -2.71
C ILE A 128 -21.53 -4.89 -2.14
N ARG A 129 -21.69 -5.02 -0.82
CA ARG A 129 -23.00 -5.06 -0.15
C ARG A 129 -23.74 -3.72 -0.21
N ALA A 130 -23.01 -2.60 -0.27
CA ALA A 130 -23.61 -1.28 -0.45
C ALA A 130 -24.16 -1.03 -1.87
N ARG A 131 -23.86 -1.93 -2.81
CA ARG A 131 -24.35 -1.90 -4.20
C ARG A 131 -24.95 -3.25 -4.61
N PRO A 132 -26.03 -3.70 -3.94
CA PRO A 132 -26.54 -5.08 -4.11
C PRO A 132 -27.02 -5.36 -5.53
N ASP A 133 -27.58 -4.35 -6.21
CA ASP A 133 -28.16 -4.49 -7.56
C ASP A 133 -27.10 -4.44 -8.68
N ARG A 134 -25.82 -4.23 -8.34
CA ARG A 134 -24.72 -4.20 -9.30
C ARG A 134 -23.92 -5.50 -9.21
N ASP A 135 -23.48 -6.02 -10.34
CA ASP A 135 -22.92 -7.36 -10.43
C ASP A 135 -21.45 -7.43 -10.83
N THR A 136 -20.81 -6.30 -11.04
CA THR A 136 -19.43 -6.25 -11.54
C THR A 136 -18.47 -5.59 -10.53
N VAL A 137 -17.35 -6.24 -10.30
CA VAL A 137 -16.18 -5.68 -9.59
C VAL A 137 -15.04 -5.55 -10.59
N VAL A 138 -14.37 -4.40 -10.61
CA VAL A 138 -13.28 -4.10 -11.54
C VAL A 138 -11.97 -3.90 -10.76
N SER A 139 -10.91 -4.54 -11.25
CA SER A 139 -9.53 -4.35 -10.78
C SER A 139 -8.58 -4.49 -11.96
N ASP A 140 -7.27 -4.57 -11.72
CA ASP A 140 -6.30 -4.81 -12.77
C ASP A 140 -5.53 -6.13 -12.59
N MET A 141 -4.99 -6.64 -13.70
CA MET A 141 -4.25 -7.89 -13.75
C MET A 141 -2.89 -7.77 -13.02
N ALA A 142 -2.32 -6.58 -12.97
CA ALA A 142 -1.05 -6.29 -12.32
C ALA A 142 -1.19 -5.98 -10.82
N ASN A 143 -2.42 -5.89 -10.28
CA ASN A 143 -2.66 -5.64 -8.86
C ASN A 143 -2.00 -6.70 -7.98
N PHE A 144 -1.75 -6.33 -6.71
CA PHE A 144 -1.08 -7.23 -5.76
C PHE A 144 -1.80 -8.59 -5.67
N PRO A 145 -1.08 -9.71 -5.74
CA PRO A 145 -1.72 -11.04 -5.84
C PRO A 145 -2.74 -11.34 -4.75
N THR A 146 -2.47 -10.94 -3.49
CA THR A 146 -3.38 -11.16 -2.36
C THR A 146 -4.70 -10.41 -2.56
N ASP A 147 -4.67 -9.19 -3.08
CA ASP A 147 -5.89 -8.41 -3.35
C ASP A 147 -6.74 -9.10 -4.40
N ARG A 148 -6.12 -9.60 -5.47
CA ARG A 148 -6.83 -10.37 -6.50
C ARG A 148 -7.48 -11.63 -5.94
N TYR A 149 -6.77 -12.39 -5.11
CA TYR A 149 -7.34 -13.60 -4.48
C TYR A 149 -8.52 -13.27 -3.55
N ILE A 150 -8.44 -12.15 -2.82
CA ILE A 150 -9.54 -11.67 -1.99
C ILE A 150 -10.75 -11.30 -2.86
N LEU A 151 -10.53 -10.59 -3.96
CA LEU A 151 -11.60 -10.19 -4.88
C LEU A 151 -12.24 -11.39 -5.57
N GLU A 152 -11.46 -12.40 -5.99
CA GLU A 152 -11.96 -13.65 -6.55
C GLU A 152 -12.91 -14.33 -5.55
N GLY A 153 -12.47 -14.52 -4.29
CA GLY A 153 -13.28 -15.12 -3.25
C GLY A 153 -14.55 -14.32 -2.89
N LEU A 154 -14.46 -12.98 -2.85
CA LEU A 154 -15.61 -12.12 -2.62
C LEU A 154 -16.60 -12.17 -3.78
N CYS A 155 -16.12 -12.14 -5.02
CA CYS A 155 -16.98 -12.24 -6.21
C CYS A 155 -17.71 -13.57 -6.25
N GLU A 156 -17.02 -14.67 -5.97
CA GLU A 156 -17.64 -16.00 -5.86
C GLU A 156 -18.73 -16.02 -4.78
N ARG A 157 -18.41 -15.53 -3.58
CA ARG A 157 -19.32 -15.50 -2.43
C ARG A 157 -20.60 -14.69 -2.69
N HIS A 158 -20.47 -13.55 -3.38
CA HIS A 158 -21.59 -12.63 -3.65
C HIS A 158 -22.24 -12.83 -5.03
N GLY A 159 -21.81 -13.81 -5.82
CA GLY A 159 -22.31 -14.03 -7.18
C GLY A 159 -22.03 -12.84 -8.11
N LYS A 160 -20.88 -12.17 -7.93
CA LYS A 160 -20.45 -11.05 -8.75
C LYS A 160 -19.43 -11.49 -9.79
N ARG A 161 -19.29 -10.71 -10.84
CA ARG A 161 -18.28 -10.90 -11.88
C ARG A 161 -17.05 -10.05 -11.58
N LEU A 162 -15.87 -10.65 -11.50
CA LEU A 162 -14.60 -9.95 -11.46
C LEU A 162 -14.12 -9.66 -12.88
N VAL A 163 -13.81 -8.40 -13.16
CA VAL A 163 -13.19 -7.93 -14.39
C VAL A 163 -11.80 -7.44 -14.06
N LEU A 164 -10.78 -8.05 -14.63
CA LEU A 164 -9.39 -7.63 -14.49
C LEU A 164 -8.96 -6.91 -15.78
N ILE A 165 -8.64 -5.64 -15.63
CA ILE A 165 -8.08 -4.84 -16.73
C ILE A 165 -6.68 -5.37 -17.01
N ASP A 166 -6.44 -5.78 -18.26
CA ASP A 166 -5.12 -6.17 -18.72
C ASP A 166 -4.48 -5.01 -19.48
N ASP A 167 -3.26 -4.68 -19.11
CA ASP A 167 -2.45 -3.70 -19.81
C ASP A 167 -1.69 -4.40 -20.94
N GLU A 168 -2.26 -4.32 -22.14
CA GLU A 168 -1.67 -4.93 -23.36
C GLU A 168 -0.27 -4.37 -23.67
N ALA A 169 0.08 -3.19 -23.18
CA ALA A 169 1.41 -2.59 -23.33
C ALA A 169 2.44 -3.13 -22.33
N GLY A 170 2.01 -3.80 -21.27
CA GLY A 170 2.87 -4.34 -20.22
C GLY A 170 3.50 -3.29 -19.31
N GLU A 171 2.89 -2.11 -19.24
CA GLU A 171 3.36 -0.99 -18.39
C GLU A 171 2.90 -1.13 -16.94
N GLU A 172 2.03 -2.11 -16.66
CA GLU A 172 1.44 -2.33 -15.33
C GLU A 172 0.77 -1.06 -14.77
N TYR A 173 0.05 -0.36 -15.63
CA TYR A 173 -0.59 0.92 -15.33
C TYR A 173 -1.99 0.98 -15.94
N VAL A 174 -2.98 1.40 -15.16
CA VAL A 174 -4.36 1.60 -15.64
C VAL A 174 -4.59 3.06 -15.98
N THR A 175 -4.77 3.34 -17.26
CA THR A 175 -5.17 4.67 -17.71
C THR A 175 -6.66 4.93 -17.47
N ASN A 176 -7.06 6.18 -17.47
CA ASN A 176 -8.47 6.54 -17.35
C ASN A 176 -9.31 5.99 -18.50
N GLU A 177 -8.75 5.97 -19.71
CA GLU A 177 -9.40 5.44 -20.92
C GLU A 177 -9.60 3.93 -20.83
N MET A 178 -8.66 3.19 -20.20
CA MET A 178 -8.80 1.77 -19.92
C MET A 178 -9.92 1.54 -18.91
N LEU A 179 -9.90 2.25 -17.76
CA LEU A 179 -10.97 2.14 -16.77
C LEU A 179 -12.33 2.46 -17.35
N ALA A 180 -12.47 3.55 -18.12
CA ALA A 180 -13.73 3.98 -18.71
C ALA A 180 -14.37 2.93 -19.65
N ARG A 181 -13.56 2.05 -20.26
CA ARG A 181 -14.06 0.93 -21.08
C ARG A 181 -14.61 -0.25 -20.27
N HIS A 182 -14.30 -0.32 -18.98
CA HIS A 182 -14.62 -1.46 -18.12
C HIS A 182 -15.63 -1.15 -17.02
N VAL A 183 -15.96 0.15 -16.82
CA VAL A 183 -16.94 0.57 -15.81
C VAL A 183 -18.24 1.02 -16.47
N ASP A 184 -19.35 0.63 -15.86
CA ASP A 184 -20.70 1.00 -16.28
C ASP A 184 -21.65 1.03 -15.06
N VAL A 185 -22.95 1.20 -15.33
CA VAL A 185 -24.02 1.21 -14.30
C VAL A 185 -24.13 -0.11 -13.51
N ARG A 186 -23.50 -1.19 -13.97
CA ARG A 186 -23.47 -2.49 -13.28
C ARG A 186 -22.25 -2.64 -12.36
N THR A 187 -21.30 -1.71 -12.41
CA THR A 187 -20.09 -1.77 -11.60
C THR A 187 -20.40 -1.39 -10.16
N ALA A 188 -20.21 -2.31 -9.23
CA ALA A 188 -20.37 -2.11 -7.79
C ALA A 188 -19.13 -1.48 -7.16
N LEU A 189 -17.96 -1.98 -7.54
CA LEU A 189 -16.68 -1.64 -6.94
C LEU A 189 -15.60 -1.56 -8.01
N VAL A 190 -14.75 -0.53 -7.89
CA VAL A 190 -13.44 -0.47 -8.53
C VAL A 190 -12.38 -0.51 -7.44
N THR A 191 -11.32 -1.30 -7.62
CA THR A 191 -10.20 -1.33 -6.67
C THR A 191 -8.88 -1.49 -7.41
N LEU A 192 -7.95 -0.60 -7.09
CA LEU A 192 -6.62 -0.49 -7.69
C LEU A 192 -5.62 -0.12 -6.60
N SER A 193 -4.34 -0.35 -6.85
CA SER A 193 -3.27 0.20 -6.02
C SER A 193 -2.99 1.65 -6.40
N VAL A 194 -2.71 2.53 -5.43
CA VAL A 194 -2.28 3.91 -5.71
C VAL A 194 -0.94 3.90 -6.44
N VAL A 195 -0.02 3.05 -5.97
CA VAL A 195 1.29 2.82 -6.60
C VAL A 195 1.42 1.33 -6.88
N GLN A 196 1.72 0.97 -8.11
CA GLN A 196 1.92 -0.43 -8.51
C GLN A 196 3.19 -1.02 -7.88
N TYR A 197 3.08 -2.20 -7.30
CA TYR A 197 4.15 -2.78 -6.48
C TYR A 197 5.39 -3.22 -7.27
N ARG A 198 5.27 -3.51 -8.57
CA ARG A 198 6.38 -3.94 -9.42
C ARG A 198 6.97 -2.81 -10.24
N SER A 199 6.12 -2.05 -10.92
CA SER A 199 6.55 -0.98 -11.82
C SER A 199 6.84 0.33 -11.07
N GLY A 200 6.26 0.54 -9.87
CA GLY A 200 6.28 1.82 -9.17
C GLY A 200 5.43 2.90 -9.84
N ALA A 201 4.60 2.54 -10.81
CA ALA A 201 3.72 3.47 -11.50
C ALA A 201 2.68 4.07 -10.55
N LEU A 202 2.56 5.39 -10.54
CA LEU A 202 1.61 6.15 -9.73
C LEU A 202 0.34 6.41 -10.56
N HIS A 203 -0.81 5.93 -10.08
CA HIS A 203 -2.09 6.17 -10.72
C HIS A 203 -2.61 7.60 -10.49
N ASP A 204 -3.33 8.13 -11.47
CA ASP A 204 -4.10 9.37 -11.33
C ASP A 204 -5.40 9.10 -10.54
N VAL A 205 -5.26 9.06 -9.21
CA VAL A 205 -6.34 8.73 -8.27
C VAL A 205 -7.56 9.61 -8.48
N ALA A 206 -7.37 10.92 -8.66
CA ALA A 206 -8.47 11.87 -8.82
C ALA A 206 -9.29 11.59 -10.09
N ARG A 207 -8.63 11.35 -11.20
CA ARG A 207 -9.27 11.09 -12.49
C ARG A 207 -9.96 9.73 -12.53
N LEU A 208 -9.31 8.70 -11.98
CA LEU A 208 -9.88 7.35 -11.90
C LEU A 208 -11.08 7.30 -10.94
N ASN A 209 -10.99 7.99 -9.79
CA ASN A 209 -12.14 8.15 -8.89
C ASN A 209 -13.34 8.79 -9.60
N LYS A 210 -13.09 9.89 -10.33
CA LYS A 210 -14.17 10.56 -11.06
C LYS A 210 -14.86 9.62 -12.03
N THR A 211 -14.10 8.87 -12.82
CA THR A 211 -14.63 7.91 -13.80
C THR A 211 -15.46 6.81 -13.14
N ALA A 212 -14.97 6.24 -12.05
CA ALA A 212 -15.70 5.22 -11.29
C ALA A 212 -16.98 5.78 -10.64
N HIS A 213 -16.90 6.97 -10.04
CA HIS A 213 -18.05 7.61 -9.41
C HIS A 213 -19.10 8.08 -10.42
N ASP A 214 -18.71 8.57 -11.59
CA ASP A 214 -19.65 8.92 -12.67
C ASP A 214 -20.45 7.69 -13.12
N ALA A 215 -19.87 6.48 -13.08
CA ALA A 215 -20.57 5.23 -13.28
C ALA A 215 -21.38 4.76 -12.03
N GLY A 216 -21.24 5.46 -10.90
CA GLY A 216 -21.89 5.17 -9.60
C GLY A 216 -21.25 4.02 -8.81
N ALA A 217 -20.05 3.57 -9.20
CA ALA A 217 -19.28 2.58 -8.46
C ALA A 217 -18.67 3.20 -7.20
N LEU A 218 -18.42 2.37 -6.18
CA LEU A 218 -17.55 2.71 -5.07
C LEU A 218 -16.09 2.42 -5.45
N VAL A 219 -15.16 3.09 -4.77
CA VAL A 219 -13.72 2.86 -5.00
C VAL A 219 -13.06 2.49 -3.68
N VAL A 220 -12.22 1.46 -3.71
CA VAL A 220 -11.30 1.09 -2.64
C VAL A 220 -9.88 1.13 -3.19
N TRP A 221 -9.00 1.90 -2.57
CA TRP A 221 -7.60 2.01 -2.94
C TRP A 221 -6.71 1.22 -2.00
N ASP A 222 -5.82 0.39 -2.55
CA ASP A 222 -4.65 -0.06 -1.81
C ASP A 222 -3.57 1.02 -1.88
N ALA A 223 -3.25 1.61 -0.72
CA ALA A 223 -2.24 2.64 -0.59
C ALA A 223 -0.93 2.14 0.03
N SER A 224 -0.72 0.81 0.11
CA SER A 224 0.42 0.19 0.81
C SER A 224 1.78 0.73 0.35
N HIS A 225 1.94 1.07 -0.94
CA HIS A 225 3.17 1.62 -1.49
C HIS A 225 3.15 3.15 -1.65
N ALA A 226 2.07 3.81 -1.23
CA ALA A 226 1.90 5.26 -1.39
C ALA A 226 2.05 6.01 -0.06
N VAL A 227 1.56 5.44 1.06
CA VAL A 227 1.54 6.12 2.36
C VAL A 227 2.95 6.48 2.82
N GLY A 228 3.16 7.76 3.12
CA GLY A 228 4.45 8.29 3.55
C GLY A 228 5.45 8.56 2.42
N VAL A 229 5.11 8.24 1.16
CA VAL A 229 5.96 8.43 -0.03
C VAL A 229 5.32 9.41 -1.02
N VAL A 230 4.01 9.32 -1.19
CA VAL A 230 3.22 10.19 -2.06
C VAL A 230 2.49 11.22 -1.20
N ASP A 231 2.45 12.50 -1.64
CA ASP A 231 1.63 13.54 -1.00
C ASP A 231 0.15 13.21 -1.22
N MET A 232 -0.47 12.63 -0.19
CA MET A 232 -1.88 12.22 -0.20
C MET A 232 -2.69 13.21 0.59
N ARG A 233 -3.91 13.50 0.12
CA ARG A 233 -4.86 14.42 0.77
C ARG A 233 -6.24 13.78 0.75
N PHE A 234 -6.67 13.30 1.91
CA PHE A 234 -7.97 12.66 2.09
C PHE A 234 -9.09 13.61 2.54
N ASP A 235 -8.77 14.89 2.75
CA ASP A 235 -9.73 15.97 3.01
C ASP A 235 -9.99 16.80 1.76
#